data_4e53d139d0c1ef06c063b533bc123903
#
_entry.id   4e53d139d0c1ef06c063b533bc123903
#
_cell.length_a   1.000
_cell.length_b   1.000
_cell.length_c   1.000
_cell.angle_alpha   90.00
_cell.angle_beta   90.00
_cell.angle_gamma   90.00
#
_symmetry.space_group_name_H-M   'P 1'
#
loop_
_entity.id
_entity.type
_entity.pdbx_description
1 polymer ?
#
loop_
_entity_poly.entity_id
_entity_poly.type
_entity_poly.pdbx_seq_one_letter_code
_entity_poly.pdbx_strand_id
1 'polypeptide(L)'
;MIGSLPLNAPPQLEGRIIPALEAVEARLLDVVSNADETINPPTSHLAEAGGKRLRPVLTLLTAQLGDTGLAVGEQVLDAGVAVELTHIATLYHDDVMDEAPLRRGAPSAQTVWGNSAAILTGDVLVARASQLVAALGPRAVLAHAKTFERLCMGQLHETLPRPAGTDPVDHYIRVLADKTGSLIAMSARYGAMLARAGDATERIVEEFGEKIGVAFQLADDVIDLASDSETTGKTPGTDLREGVDTMPVLLLRKALAAGELDAAGQSILSRLSTGNLDDDAVLADVVARLRLHPVLARTREMAVTW
;
A
#
# COMPACT_ATOMS: atom_id res chain seq x y z
N MET A 1 -16.27 7.40 -9.65
CA MET A 1 -15.63 7.31 -10.99
C MET A 1 -14.38 6.47 -10.81
N ILE A 2 -14.30 5.32 -11.46
CA ILE A 2 -13.06 4.52 -11.54
C ILE A 2 -12.04 5.45 -12.17
N GLY A 3 -11.09 5.94 -11.36
CA GLY A 3 -9.96 6.71 -11.88
C GLY A 3 -9.31 5.85 -12.96
N SER A 4 -9.31 6.31 -14.19
CA SER A 4 -8.70 5.62 -15.30
C SER A 4 -7.23 5.38 -14.96
N LEU A 5 -6.90 4.16 -14.47
CA LEU A 5 -5.56 3.65 -14.68
C LEU A 5 -5.43 3.61 -16.21
N PRO A 6 -4.53 4.38 -16.82
CA PRO A 6 -4.24 4.22 -18.22
C PRO A 6 -3.55 2.86 -18.35
N LEU A 7 -4.36 1.81 -18.50
CA LEU A 7 -3.85 0.53 -18.96
C LEU A 7 -3.41 0.80 -20.39
N ASN A 8 -2.14 1.10 -20.58
CA ASN A 8 -1.56 1.19 -21.92
C ASN A 8 -1.38 -0.25 -22.43
N ALA A 9 -2.52 -0.95 -22.57
CA ALA A 9 -2.61 -2.36 -22.86
C ALA A 9 -3.22 -2.58 -24.26
N PRO A 10 -3.00 -3.74 -24.89
CA PRO A 10 -3.68 -4.08 -26.14
C PRO A 10 -5.21 -3.99 -25.99
N PRO A 11 -5.97 -3.47 -26.97
CA PRO A 11 -7.42 -3.26 -26.89
C PRO A 11 -8.23 -4.50 -26.47
N GLN A 12 -7.78 -5.69 -26.85
CA GLN A 12 -8.39 -6.96 -26.45
C GLN A 12 -8.29 -7.23 -24.94
N LEU A 13 -7.17 -6.84 -24.33
CA LEU A 13 -6.96 -6.97 -22.89
C LEU A 13 -7.78 -5.91 -22.14
N GLU A 14 -7.75 -4.66 -22.60
CA GLU A 14 -8.57 -3.58 -22.03
C GLU A 14 -10.06 -3.91 -22.06
N GLY A 15 -10.55 -4.43 -23.22
CA GLY A 15 -11.96 -4.84 -23.39
C GLY A 15 -12.41 -5.96 -22.44
N ARG A 16 -11.47 -6.69 -21.79
CA ARG A 16 -11.78 -7.70 -20.78
C ARG A 16 -11.63 -7.15 -19.36
N ILE A 17 -10.57 -6.39 -19.12
CA ILE A 17 -10.22 -5.90 -17.77
C ILE A 17 -11.16 -4.78 -17.32
N ILE A 18 -11.51 -3.83 -18.20
CA ILE A 18 -12.34 -2.69 -17.81
C ILE A 18 -13.72 -3.13 -17.32
N PRO A 19 -14.51 -3.95 -18.06
CA PRO A 19 -15.81 -4.41 -17.57
C PRO A 19 -15.69 -5.28 -16.30
N ALA A 20 -14.63 -6.09 -16.17
CA ALA A 20 -14.39 -6.89 -14.98
C ALA A 20 -14.07 -6.01 -13.76
N LEU A 21 -13.31 -4.93 -13.94
CA LEU A 21 -13.02 -3.97 -12.89
C LEU A 21 -14.29 -3.20 -12.45
N GLU A 22 -15.16 -2.84 -13.40
CA GLU A 22 -16.47 -2.26 -13.10
C GLU A 22 -17.35 -3.22 -12.28
N ALA A 23 -17.32 -4.51 -12.62
CA ALA A 23 -18.03 -5.53 -11.86
C ALA A 23 -17.45 -5.71 -10.44
N VAL A 24 -16.12 -5.65 -10.27
CA VAL A 24 -15.47 -5.66 -8.95
C VAL A 24 -15.89 -4.44 -8.13
N GLU A 25 -15.91 -3.25 -8.73
CA GLU A 25 -16.34 -2.02 -8.05
C GLU A 25 -17.79 -2.09 -7.58
N ALA A 26 -18.69 -2.54 -8.44
CA ALA A 26 -20.11 -2.70 -8.10
C ALA A 26 -20.29 -3.70 -6.93
N ARG A 27 -19.57 -4.83 -6.95
CA ARG A 27 -19.60 -5.82 -5.86
C ARG A 27 -18.96 -5.27 -4.58
N LEU A 28 -17.88 -4.52 -4.68
CA LEU A 28 -17.25 -3.89 -3.51
C LEU A 28 -18.24 -2.98 -2.80
N LEU A 29 -18.93 -2.11 -3.54
CA LEU A 29 -19.95 -1.21 -2.98
C LEU A 29 -21.14 -1.98 -2.38
N ASP A 30 -21.56 -3.06 -2.98
CA ASP A 30 -22.60 -3.94 -2.42
C ASP A 30 -22.14 -4.59 -1.11
N VAL A 31 -20.93 -5.16 -1.09
CA VAL A 31 -20.36 -5.85 0.08
C VAL A 31 -20.14 -4.89 1.26
N VAL A 32 -19.76 -3.64 1.03
CA VAL A 32 -19.57 -2.66 2.13
C VAL A 32 -20.89 -2.06 2.61
N SER A 33 -21.97 -2.18 1.84
CA SER A 33 -23.28 -1.66 2.22
C SER A 33 -23.88 -2.40 3.43
N ASN A 34 -24.73 -1.72 4.19
CA ASN A 34 -25.43 -2.29 5.32
C ASN A 34 -26.88 -1.78 5.37
N ALA A 35 -27.81 -2.66 5.75
CA ALA A 35 -29.21 -2.29 5.93
C ALA A 35 -29.47 -1.41 7.16
N ASP A 36 -28.55 -1.40 8.13
CA ASP A 36 -28.59 -0.49 9.28
C ASP A 36 -28.06 0.88 8.87
N GLU A 37 -28.94 1.88 8.93
CA GLU A 37 -28.64 3.28 8.54
C GLU A 37 -27.56 3.94 9.40
N THR A 38 -27.27 3.44 10.60
CA THR A 38 -26.21 3.94 11.47
C THR A 38 -24.85 3.30 11.17
N ILE A 39 -24.84 2.08 10.65
CA ILE A 39 -23.63 1.30 10.32
C ILE A 39 -23.20 1.51 8.86
N ASN A 40 -24.16 1.75 7.97
CA ASN A 40 -23.84 1.91 6.54
C ASN A 40 -22.85 3.05 6.24
N PRO A 41 -23.01 4.27 6.78
CA PRO A 41 -22.08 5.35 6.48
C PRO A 41 -20.62 5.04 6.84
N PRO A 42 -20.25 4.53 8.02
CA PRO A 42 -18.87 4.18 8.30
C PRO A 42 -18.35 3.02 7.46
N THR A 43 -19.17 1.98 7.14
CA THR A 43 -18.68 0.82 6.37
C THR A 43 -18.46 1.13 4.89
N SER A 44 -19.21 2.05 4.29
CA SER A 44 -19.07 2.44 2.87
C SER A 44 -18.07 3.57 2.63
N HIS A 45 -17.75 4.36 3.65
CA HIS A 45 -17.02 5.62 3.56
C HIS A 45 -15.76 5.60 2.68
N LEU A 46 -14.77 4.73 2.98
CA LEU A 46 -13.53 4.67 2.22
C LEU A 46 -13.67 3.95 0.87
N ALA A 47 -14.68 3.10 0.70
CA ALA A 47 -14.98 2.49 -0.58
C ALA A 47 -15.56 3.53 -1.55
N GLU A 48 -16.50 4.36 -1.10
CA GLU A 48 -17.13 5.45 -1.85
C GLU A 48 -16.16 6.61 -2.13
N ALA A 49 -15.20 6.87 -1.23
CA ALA A 49 -14.13 7.84 -1.48
C ALA A 49 -13.24 7.46 -2.67
N GLY A 50 -13.40 6.25 -3.21
CA GLY A 50 -12.72 5.80 -4.42
C GLY A 50 -11.34 5.20 -4.14
N GLY A 51 -10.48 5.22 -5.18
CA GLY A 51 -9.12 4.70 -5.13
C GLY A 51 -8.65 4.20 -6.49
N LYS A 52 -7.36 3.95 -6.63
CA LYS A 52 -6.76 3.47 -7.89
C LYS A 52 -7.08 2.01 -8.22
N ARG A 53 -7.62 1.24 -7.25
CA ARG A 53 -7.96 -0.19 -7.40
C ARG A 53 -6.82 -1.05 -7.96
N LEU A 54 -5.58 -0.72 -7.61
CA LEU A 54 -4.39 -1.40 -8.11
C LEU A 54 -4.43 -2.92 -7.82
N ARG A 55 -4.89 -3.33 -6.64
CA ARG A 55 -4.96 -4.74 -6.23
C ARG A 55 -5.96 -5.53 -7.05
N PRO A 56 -7.22 -5.09 -7.22
CA PRO A 56 -8.15 -5.71 -8.17
C PRO A 56 -7.62 -5.78 -9.60
N VAL A 57 -7.03 -4.69 -10.11
CA VAL A 57 -6.43 -4.67 -11.44
C VAL A 57 -5.37 -5.74 -11.59
N LEU A 58 -4.47 -5.88 -10.61
CA LEU A 58 -3.42 -6.89 -10.65
C LEU A 58 -3.99 -8.31 -10.59
N THR A 59 -5.03 -8.55 -9.77
CA THR A 59 -5.76 -9.84 -9.74
C THR A 59 -6.34 -10.18 -11.11
N LEU A 60 -7.00 -9.23 -11.76
CA LEU A 60 -7.60 -9.42 -13.09
C LEU A 60 -6.53 -9.62 -14.17
N LEU A 61 -5.41 -8.91 -14.11
CA LEU A 61 -4.31 -9.04 -15.08
C LEU A 61 -3.62 -10.40 -14.97
N THR A 62 -3.30 -10.85 -13.76
CA THR A 62 -2.61 -12.13 -13.56
C THR A 62 -3.52 -13.33 -13.84
N ALA A 63 -4.84 -13.17 -13.70
CA ALA A 63 -5.80 -14.17 -14.13
C ALA A 63 -5.75 -14.44 -15.64
N GLN A 64 -5.31 -13.47 -16.45
CA GLN A 64 -5.16 -13.66 -17.90
C GLN A 64 -4.06 -14.63 -18.26
N LEU A 65 -3.20 -15.02 -17.32
CA LEU A 65 -2.14 -16.02 -17.52
C LEU A 65 -2.66 -17.47 -17.42
N GLY A 66 -3.90 -17.65 -16.97
CA GLY A 66 -4.55 -18.95 -16.83
C GLY A 66 -5.63 -19.23 -17.88
N ASP A 67 -6.63 -19.98 -17.49
CA ASP A 67 -7.78 -20.30 -18.33
C ASP A 67 -8.58 -19.02 -18.65
N THR A 68 -8.73 -18.73 -19.93
CA THR A 68 -9.40 -17.50 -20.40
C THR A 68 -10.89 -17.44 -20.04
N GLY A 69 -11.55 -18.58 -19.88
CA GLY A 69 -12.95 -18.67 -19.44
C GLY A 69 -13.12 -18.37 -17.94
N LEU A 70 -12.09 -18.60 -17.15
CA LEU A 70 -12.08 -18.33 -15.71
C LEU A 70 -11.53 -16.93 -15.37
N ALA A 71 -10.73 -16.34 -16.24
CA ALA A 71 -9.96 -15.13 -15.97
C ALA A 71 -10.78 -13.86 -15.62
N VAL A 72 -12.06 -13.86 -15.90
CA VAL A 72 -13.04 -12.82 -15.50
C VAL A 72 -14.29 -13.46 -14.86
N GLY A 73 -14.14 -14.70 -14.37
CA GLY A 73 -15.21 -15.45 -13.71
C GLY A 73 -15.46 -14.96 -12.28
N GLU A 74 -16.59 -15.37 -11.71
CA GLU A 74 -17.08 -14.98 -10.39
C GLU A 74 -15.99 -15.04 -9.29
N GLN A 75 -15.24 -16.14 -9.22
CA GLN A 75 -14.20 -16.35 -8.21
C GLN A 75 -13.06 -15.32 -8.32
N VAL A 76 -12.67 -14.94 -9.54
CA VAL A 76 -11.62 -13.92 -9.75
C VAL A 76 -12.14 -12.54 -9.39
N LEU A 77 -13.41 -12.23 -9.70
CA LEU A 77 -14.05 -10.98 -9.30
C LEU A 77 -14.15 -10.88 -7.77
N ASP A 78 -14.61 -11.95 -7.10
CA ASP A 78 -14.71 -12.00 -5.63
C ASP A 78 -13.34 -11.89 -4.96
N ALA A 79 -12.29 -12.48 -5.55
CA ALA A 79 -10.91 -12.29 -5.08
C ALA A 79 -10.46 -10.83 -5.23
N GLY A 80 -10.78 -10.17 -6.34
CA GLY A 80 -10.54 -8.75 -6.53
C GLY A 80 -11.21 -7.88 -5.47
N VAL A 81 -12.46 -8.21 -5.11
CA VAL A 81 -13.18 -7.54 -4.00
C VAL A 81 -12.49 -7.82 -2.66
N ALA A 82 -12.15 -9.08 -2.38
CA ALA A 82 -11.56 -9.46 -1.09
C ALA A 82 -10.21 -8.79 -0.82
N VAL A 83 -9.34 -8.67 -1.84
CA VAL A 83 -8.04 -7.98 -1.66
C VAL A 83 -8.19 -6.47 -1.46
N GLU A 84 -9.13 -5.83 -2.18
CA GLU A 84 -9.40 -4.41 -1.99
C GLU A 84 -10.06 -4.15 -0.63
N LEU A 85 -10.98 -5.00 -0.22
CA LEU A 85 -11.66 -4.92 1.07
C LEU A 85 -10.68 -5.07 2.23
N THR A 86 -9.74 -6.02 2.12
CA THR A 86 -8.65 -6.18 3.09
C THR A 86 -7.80 -4.91 3.16
N HIS A 87 -7.46 -4.32 2.00
CA HIS A 87 -6.73 -3.05 1.97
C HIS A 87 -7.51 -1.90 2.61
N ILE A 88 -8.80 -1.76 2.28
CA ILE A 88 -9.63 -0.70 2.88
C ILE A 88 -9.70 -0.88 4.39
N ALA A 89 -9.85 -2.11 4.89
CA ALA A 89 -9.86 -2.40 6.31
C ALA A 89 -8.55 -1.97 7.01
N THR A 90 -7.39 -2.25 6.40
CA THR A 90 -6.11 -1.78 6.97
C THR A 90 -6.04 -0.25 7.01
N LEU A 91 -6.58 0.46 6.00
CA LEU A 91 -6.61 1.92 6.02
C LEU A 91 -7.44 2.50 7.18
N TYR A 92 -8.53 1.85 7.59
CA TYR A 92 -9.29 2.27 8.79
C TYR A 92 -8.44 2.16 10.06
N HIS A 93 -7.66 1.07 10.18
CA HIS A 93 -6.78 0.86 11.33
C HIS A 93 -5.58 1.80 11.30
N ASP A 94 -4.95 1.96 10.14
CA ASP A 94 -3.81 2.85 9.93
C ASP A 94 -4.19 4.30 10.28
N ASP A 95 -5.35 4.81 9.82
CA ASP A 95 -5.82 6.16 10.11
C ASP A 95 -5.94 6.42 11.62
N VAL A 96 -6.32 5.41 12.41
CA VAL A 96 -6.39 5.53 13.88
C VAL A 96 -4.99 5.54 14.49
N MET A 97 -4.07 4.69 14.01
CA MET A 97 -2.71 4.59 14.55
C MET A 97 -1.88 5.82 14.22
N ASP A 98 -2.08 6.37 13.01
CA ASP A 98 -1.34 7.54 12.49
C ASP A 98 -2.03 8.86 12.86
N GLU A 99 -3.18 8.83 13.55
CA GLU A 99 -4.01 10.01 13.84
C GLU A 99 -4.34 10.84 12.58
N ALA A 100 -4.43 10.19 11.43
CA ALA A 100 -4.56 10.84 10.13
C ALA A 100 -5.90 11.61 10.03
N PRO A 101 -5.91 12.92 9.76
CA PRO A 101 -7.15 13.70 9.68
C PRO A 101 -7.92 13.46 8.38
N LEU A 102 -7.24 13.08 7.32
CA LEU A 102 -7.80 12.91 5.97
C LEU A 102 -7.33 11.58 5.36
N ARG A 103 -8.22 10.94 4.58
CA ARG A 103 -7.90 9.79 3.75
C ARG A 103 -8.60 9.91 2.39
N ARG A 104 -7.85 9.76 1.29
CA ARG A 104 -8.39 9.88 -0.08
C ARG A 104 -9.10 11.21 -0.35
N GLY A 105 -8.66 12.30 0.30
CA GLY A 105 -9.26 13.63 0.18
C GLY A 105 -10.53 13.87 0.98
N ALA A 106 -11.00 12.85 1.73
CA ALA A 106 -12.12 12.97 2.66
C ALA A 106 -11.61 12.93 4.13
N PRO A 107 -12.37 13.45 5.12
CA PRO A 107 -12.07 13.25 6.52
C PRO A 107 -11.95 11.75 6.82
N SER A 108 -10.95 11.34 7.61
CA SER A 108 -10.80 9.94 8.00
C SER A 108 -11.97 9.45 8.87
N ALA A 109 -12.23 8.16 8.89
CA ALA A 109 -13.35 7.60 9.65
C ALA A 109 -13.23 7.90 11.15
N GLN A 110 -12.02 7.88 11.70
CA GLN A 110 -11.78 8.22 13.11
C GLN A 110 -12.08 9.68 13.43
N THR A 111 -11.88 10.56 12.48
CA THR A 111 -12.23 11.99 12.64
C THR A 111 -13.75 12.20 12.66
N VAL A 112 -14.50 11.41 11.87
CA VAL A 112 -15.97 11.55 11.74
C VAL A 112 -16.71 10.81 12.86
N TRP A 113 -16.32 9.56 13.17
CA TRP A 113 -17.07 8.68 14.08
C TRP A 113 -16.28 8.25 15.33
N GLY A 114 -15.02 8.70 15.46
CA GLY A 114 -14.14 8.34 16.58
C GLY A 114 -13.43 6.99 16.39
N ASN A 115 -12.36 6.81 17.18
CA ASN A 115 -11.44 5.65 17.06
C ASN A 115 -12.16 4.30 17.17
N SER A 116 -13.07 4.15 18.16
CA SER A 116 -13.77 2.88 18.38
C SER A 116 -14.62 2.46 17.17
N ALA A 117 -15.32 3.41 16.54
CA ALA A 117 -16.11 3.14 15.34
C ALA A 117 -15.20 2.78 14.15
N ALA A 118 -14.10 3.52 13.97
CA ALA A 118 -13.14 3.24 12.90
C ALA A 118 -12.51 1.84 13.03
N ILE A 119 -12.04 1.47 14.23
CA ILE A 119 -11.47 0.13 14.50
C ILE A 119 -12.49 -0.96 14.20
N LEU A 120 -13.69 -0.87 14.78
CA LEU A 120 -14.74 -1.87 14.58
C LEU A 120 -15.21 -1.95 13.12
N THR A 121 -15.22 -0.83 12.40
CA THR A 121 -15.50 -0.81 10.98
C THR A 121 -14.44 -1.60 10.20
N GLY A 122 -13.15 -1.37 10.48
CA GLY A 122 -12.07 -2.16 9.90
C GLY A 122 -12.26 -3.67 10.16
N ASP A 123 -12.61 -4.05 11.40
CA ASP A 123 -12.85 -5.47 11.76
C ASP A 123 -14.04 -6.07 10.99
N VAL A 124 -15.13 -5.32 10.82
CA VAL A 124 -16.27 -5.75 9.99
C VAL A 124 -15.85 -5.98 8.54
N LEU A 125 -15.03 -5.11 7.97
CA LEU A 125 -14.53 -5.26 6.60
C LEU A 125 -13.59 -6.46 6.46
N VAL A 126 -12.71 -6.74 7.45
CA VAL A 126 -11.90 -7.97 7.52
C VAL A 126 -12.79 -9.22 7.56
N ALA A 127 -13.84 -9.19 8.37
CA ALA A 127 -14.78 -10.31 8.44
C ALA A 127 -15.50 -10.56 7.09
N ARG A 128 -15.92 -9.50 6.39
CA ARG A 128 -16.54 -9.61 5.06
C ARG A 128 -15.54 -10.13 4.01
N ALA A 129 -14.30 -9.65 4.02
CA ALA A 129 -13.24 -10.18 3.17
C ALA A 129 -13.03 -11.68 3.42
N SER A 130 -13.00 -12.09 4.69
CA SER A 130 -12.84 -13.49 5.07
C SER A 130 -14.02 -14.36 4.59
N GLN A 131 -15.25 -13.85 4.59
CA GLN A 131 -16.43 -14.56 4.06
C GLN A 131 -16.29 -14.78 2.55
N LEU A 132 -15.88 -13.77 1.78
CA LEU A 132 -15.62 -13.91 0.35
C LEU A 132 -14.54 -14.95 0.08
N VAL A 133 -13.41 -14.85 0.80
CA VAL A 133 -12.29 -15.78 0.65
C VAL A 133 -12.67 -17.23 1.01
N ALA A 134 -13.55 -17.44 2.00
CA ALA A 134 -14.03 -18.77 2.36
C ALA A 134 -14.75 -19.46 1.19
N ALA A 135 -15.46 -18.72 0.36
CA ALA A 135 -16.12 -19.25 -0.84
C ALA A 135 -15.12 -19.61 -1.97
N LEU A 136 -13.91 -19.05 -1.95
CA LEU A 136 -12.84 -19.36 -2.92
C LEU A 136 -12.08 -20.66 -2.62
N GLY A 137 -12.30 -21.25 -1.44
CA GLY A 137 -11.77 -22.53 -1.04
C GLY A 137 -10.52 -22.48 -0.13
N PRO A 138 -10.07 -23.65 0.36
CA PRO A 138 -9.08 -23.73 1.44
C PRO A 138 -7.71 -23.12 1.10
N ARG A 139 -7.29 -23.20 -0.17
CA ARG A 139 -6.01 -22.59 -0.62
C ARG A 139 -6.07 -21.06 -0.51
N ALA A 140 -7.18 -20.47 -0.89
CA ALA A 140 -7.40 -19.03 -0.79
C ALA A 140 -7.45 -18.59 0.68
N VAL A 141 -8.15 -19.32 1.54
CA VAL A 141 -8.22 -19.05 2.98
C VAL A 141 -6.81 -19.05 3.61
N LEU A 142 -6.01 -20.07 3.31
CA LEU A 142 -4.64 -20.15 3.85
C LEU A 142 -3.76 -19.00 3.36
N ALA A 143 -3.85 -18.65 2.07
CA ALA A 143 -3.10 -17.52 1.50
C ALA A 143 -3.50 -16.21 2.16
N HIS A 144 -4.81 -15.95 2.32
CA HIS A 144 -5.33 -14.76 2.98
C HIS A 144 -4.86 -14.65 4.43
N ALA A 145 -4.99 -15.73 5.21
CA ALA A 145 -4.58 -15.73 6.62
C ALA A 145 -3.08 -15.42 6.79
N LYS A 146 -2.21 -16.04 5.96
CA LYS A 146 -0.78 -15.76 5.98
C LYS A 146 -0.45 -14.34 5.57
N THR A 147 -1.14 -13.80 4.56
CA THR A 147 -0.94 -12.43 4.12
C THR A 147 -1.40 -11.43 5.17
N PHE A 148 -2.54 -11.66 5.80
CA PHE A 148 -3.04 -10.79 6.86
C PHE A 148 -2.13 -10.81 8.09
N GLU A 149 -1.58 -11.97 8.45
CA GLU A 149 -0.54 -12.08 9.49
C GLU A 149 0.68 -11.22 9.12
N ARG A 150 1.18 -11.29 7.87
CA ARG A 150 2.30 -10.47 7.40
C ARG A 150 1.98 -8.97 7.46
N LEU A 151 0.79 -8.54 7.07
CA LEU A 151 0.34 -7.15 7.20
C LEU A 151 0.42 -6.67 8.65
N CYS A 152 -0.13 -7.44 9.59
CA CYS A 152 -0.09 -7.12 11.01
C CYS A 152 1.35 -7.09 11.54
N MET A 153 2.20 -8.04 11.15
CA MET A 153 3.60 -8.09 11.55
C MET A 153 4.40 -6.91 10.96
N GLY A 154 4.13 -6.53 9.71
CA GLY A 154 4.72 -5.35 9.08
C GLY A 154 4.39 -4.07 9.87
N GLN A 155 3.11 -3.89 10.22
CA GLN A 155 2.67 -2.75 11.03
C GLN A 155 3.29 -2.76 12.44
N LEU A 156 3.39 -3.92 13.08
CA LEU A 156 4.06 -4.05 14.39
C LEU A 156 5.55 -3.70 14.30
N HIS A 157 6.25 -4.18 13.25
CA HIS A 157 7.66 -3.88 13.05
C HIS A 157 7.94 -2.42 12.73
N GLU A 158 6.99 -1.71 12.12
CA GLU A 158 7.05 -0.27 11.90
C GLU A 158 6.83 0.51 13.20
N THR A 159 5.86 0.08 14.01
CA THR A 159 5.46 0.77 15.25
C THR A 159 6.45 0.53 16.39
N LEU A 160 7.02 -0.68 16.49
CA LEU A 160 7.89 -1.06 17.60
C LEU A 160 9.36 -0.72 17.32
N PRO A 161 10.17 -0.46 18.38
CA PRO A 161 11.59 -0.23 18.20
C PRO A 161 12.27 -1.38 17.44
N ARG A 162 13.09 -1.04 16.46
CA ARG A 162 13.88 -2.01 15.69
C ARG A 162 14.78 -2.83 16.64
N PRO A 163 14.85 -4.18 16.47
CA PRO A 163 15.71 -5.03 17.28
C PRO A 163 17.19 -4.62 17.19
N ALA A 164 17.88 -4.65 18.33
CA ALA A 164 19.29 -4.33 18.39
C ALA A 164 20.12 -5.24 17.46
N GLY A 165 21.07 -4.66 16.74
CA GLY A 165 21.94 -5.38 15.80
C GLY A 165 21.35 -5.63 14.42
N THR A 166 20.10 -5.30 14.17
CA THR A 166 19.51 -5.40 12.82
C THR A 166 19.92 -4.19 11.97
N ASP A 167 20.37 -4.40 10.73
CA ASP A 167 20.61 -3.31 9.79
C ASP A 167 19.31 -2.52 9.54
N PRO A 168 19.33 -1.18 9.64
CA PRO A 168 18.11 -0.37 9.50
C PRO A 168 17.51 -0.44 8.11
N VAL A 169 18.32 -0.55 7.05
CA VAL A 169 17.85 -0.66 5.67
C VAL A 169 17.17 -2.02 5.44
N ASP A 170 17.79 -3.11 5.90
CA ASP A 170 17.20 -4.46 5.77
C ASP A 170 15.91 -4.58 6.58
N HIS A 171 15.84 -3.93 7.75
CA HIS A 171 14.63 -3.88 8.55
C HIS A 171 13.51 -3.14 7.80
N TYR A 172 13.79 -1.96 7.26
CA TYR A 172 12.83 -1.15 6.52
C TYR A 172 12.30 -1.89 5.28
N ILE A 173 13.18 -2.50 4.47
CA ILE A 173 12.76 -3.32 3.33
C ILE A 173 11.82 -4.44 3.75
N ARG A 174 12.08 -5.09 4.90
CA ARG A 174 11.18 -6.14 5.42
C ARG A 174 9.82 -5.56 5.81
N VAL A 175 9.79 -4.41 6.45
CA VAL A 175 8.53 -3.70 6.76
C VAL A 175 7.75 -3.40 5.49
N LEU A 176 8.39 -2.86 4.45
CA LEU A 176 7.75 -2.59 3.15
C LEU A 176 7.21 -3.86 2.49
N ALA A 177 7.99 -4.95 2.53
CA ALA A 177 7.58 -6.24 1.98
C ALA A 177 6.35 -6.81 2.73
N ASP A 178 6.32 -6.71 4.04
CA ASP A 178 5.23 -7.25 4.84
C ASP A 178 3.99 -6.34 4.84
N LYS A 179 4.15 -5.03 5.03
CA LYS A 179 3.05 -4.07 5.08
C LYS A 179 2.40 -3.82 3.70
N THR A 180 3.18 -3.76 2.63
CA THR A 180 2.67 -3.43 1.29
C THR A 180 2.84 -4.57 0.30
N GLY A 181 4.05 -5.13 0.20
CA GLY A 181 4.39 -6.17 -0.78
C GLY A 181 3.52 -7.42 -0.65
N SER A 182 3.24 -7.85 0.57
CA SER A 182 2.48 -9.08 0.84
C SER A 182 1.08 -9.10 0.24
N LEU A 183 0.34 -8.00 0.35
CA LEU A 183 -1.03 -7.91 -0.19
C LEU A 183 -1.04 -7.75 -1.71
N ILE A 184 -0.04 -7.10 -2.28
CA ILE A 184 0.15 -7.01 -3.73
C ILE A 184 0.52 -8.39 -4.29
N ALA A 185 1.41 -9.12 -3.62
CA ALA A 185 1.76 -10.50 -3.95
C ALA A 185 0.54 -11.44 -3.92
N MET A 186 -0.28 -11.35 -2.87
CA MET A 186 -1.52 -12.13 -2.77
C MET A 186 -2.51 -11.78 -3.89
N SER A 187 -2.62 -10.49 -4.24
CA SER A 187 -3.50 -10.05 -5.33
C SER A 187 -3.10 -10.70 -6.66
N ALA A 188 -1.80 -10.68 -6.97
CA ALA A 188 -1.25 -11.33 -8.16
C ALA A 188 -1.48 -12.86 -8.13
N ARG A 189 -1.19 -13.49 -6.99
CA ARG A 189 -1.36 -14.93 -6.80
C ARG A 189 -2.81 -15.37 -6.94
N TYR A 190 -3.76 -14.63 -6.38
CA TYR A 190 -5.19 -14.96 -6.48
C TYR A 190 -5.67 -15.03 -7.92
N GLY A 191 -5.28 -14.05 -8.76
CA GLY A 191 -5.65 -14.08 -10.17
C GLY A 191 -5.15 -15.35 -10.86
N ALA A 192 -3.85 -15.66 -10.75
CA ALA A 192 -3.25 -16.84 -11.34
C ALA A 192 -3.85 -18.15 -10.80
N MET A 193 -4.05 -18.23 -9.47
CA MET A 193 -4.57 -19.41 -8.79
C MET A 193 -6.01 -19.74 -9.23
N LEU A 194 -6.89 -18.75 -9.24
CA LEU A 194 -8.30 -18.94 -9.53
C LEU A 194 -8.58 -19.13 -11.03
N ALA A 195 -7.73 -18.57 -11.88
CA ALA A 195 -7.73 -18.85 -13.31
C ALA A 195 -6.94 -20.12 -13.70
N ARG A 196 -6.44 -20.90 -12.72
CA ARG A 196 -5.73 -22.17 -12.93
C ARG A 196 -4.47 -22.04 -13.81
N ALA A 197 -3.69 -20.99 -13.62
CA ALA A 197 -2.46 -20.76 -14.37
C ALA A 197 -1.32 -21.75 -14.03
N GLY A 198 -1.50 -22.56 -12.99
CA GLY A 198 -0.53 -23.55 -12.51
C GLY A 198 0.46 -23.03 -11.47
N ASP A 199 0.97 -23.93 -10.61
CA ASP A 199 1.78 -23.57 -9.43
C ASP A 199 3.06 -22.81 -9.77
N ALA A 200 3.66 -23.04 -10.95
CA ALA A 200 4.86 -22.30 -11.38
C ALA A 200 4.53 -20.83 -11.65
N THR A 201 3.44 -20.57 -12.36
CA THR A 201 2.96 -19.21 -12.66
C THR A 201 2.54 -18.51 -11.36
N GLU A 202 1.81 -19.20 -10.46
CA GLU A 202 1.43 -18.64 -9.16
C GLU A 202 2.65 -18.11 -8.38
N ARG A 203 3.73 -18.91 -8.30
CA ARG A 203 4.97 -18.49 -7.60
C ARG A 203 5.64 -17.30 -8.26
N ILE A 204 5.71 -17.28 -9.59
CA ILE A 204 6.34 -16.17 -10.33
C ILE A 204 5.59 -14.87 -10.11
N VAL A 205 4.25 -14.88 -10.20
CA VAL A 205 3.45 -13.66 -10.02
C VAL A 205 3.40 -13.22 -8.54
N GLU A 206 3.48 -14.15 -7.60
CA GLU A 206 3.60 -13.86 -6.16
C GLU A 206 4.91 -13.11 -5.87
N GLU A 207 6.04 -13.65 -6.37
CA GLU A 207 7.36 -12.99 -6.24
C GLU A 207 7.39 -11.62 -6.95
N PHE A 208 6.85 -11.54 -8.16
CA PHE A 208 6.70 -10.28 -8.88
C PHE A 208 5.87 -9.26 -8.09
N GLY A 209 4.73 -9.69 -7.54
CA GLY A 209 3.86 -8.83 -6.75
C GLY A 209 4.54 -8.28 -5.49
N GLU A 210 5.33 -9.11 -4.80
CA GLU A 210 6.09 -8.66 -3.62
C GLU A 210 7.15 -7.62 -4.01
N LYS A 211 7.93 -7.90 -5.05
CA LYS A 211 8.97 -6.98 -5.53
C LYS A 211 8.40 -5.65 -5.99
N ILE A 212 7.35 -5.67 -6.80
CA ILE A 212 6.74 -4.42 -7.26
C ILE A 212 6.10 -3.63 -6.10
N GLY A 213 5.62 -4.31 -5.05
CA GLY A 213 5.12 -3.66 -3.84
C GLY A 213 6.21 -2.91 -3.09
N VAL A 214 7.38 -3.52 -2.90
CA VAL A 214 8.55 -2.86 -2.31
C VAL A 214 9.05 -1.72 -3.19
N ALA A 215 9.18 -1.94 -4.51
CA ALA A 215 9.59 -0.91 -5.47
C ALA A 215 8.65 0.29 -5.46
N PHE A 216 7.34 0.05 -5.34
CA PHE A 216 6.33 1.10 -5.25
C PHE A 216 6.52 1.98 -4.01
N GLN A 217 6.78 1.38 -2.84
CA GLN A 217 7.03 2.14 -1.61
C GLN A 217 8.35 2.92 -1.68
N LEU A 218 9.42 2.34 -2.21
CA LEU A 218 10.68 3.07 -2.43
C LEU A 218 10.51 4.23 -3.42
N ALA A 219 9.62 4.07 -4.41
CA ALA A 219 9.26 5.16 -5.31
C ALA A 219 8.42 6.24 -4.59
N ASP A 220 7.52 5.85 -3.69
CA ASP A 220 6.76 6.80 -2.85
C ASP A 220 7.69 7.62 -1.96
N ASP A 221 8.72 7.03 -1.33
CA ASP A 221 9.75 7.75 -0.56
C ASP A 221 10.47 8.81 -1.41
N VAL A 222 10.73 8.48 -2.68
CA VAL A 222 11.34 9.44 -3.62
C VAL A 222 10.36 10.53 -4.01
N ILE A 223 9.09 10.18 -4.26
CA ILE A 223 8.03 11.10 -4.70
C ILE A 223 7.70 12.09 -3.58
N ASP A 224 7.63 11.63 -2.32
CA ASP A 224 7.38 12.50 -1.17
C ASP A 224 8.41 13.64 -1.08
N LEU A 225 9.67 13.37 -1.41
CA LEU A 225 10.71 14.38 -1.40
C LEU A 225 10.83 15.16 -2.74
N ALA A 226 10.63 14.50 -3.89
CA ALA A 226 10.93 15.06 -5.21
C ALA A 226 9.78 15.89 -5.80
N SER A 227 8.54 15.61 -5.41
CA SER A 227 7.36 16.25 -6.00
C SER A 227 7.16 17.68 -5.51
N ASP A 228 6.60 18.52 -6.37
CA ASP A 228 6.15 19.85 -5.99
C ASP A 228 4.68 19.78 -5.53
N SER A 229 4.34 20.63 -4.55
CA SER A 229 2.99 20.71 -3.97
C SER A 229 1.90 20.98 -5.02
N GLU A 230 2.23 21.69 -6.09
CA GLU A 230 1.32 21.96 -7.20
C GLU A 230 0.94 20.69 -7.99
N THR A 231 1.84 19.69 -8.02
CA THR A 231 1.63 18.45 -8.79
C THR A 231 0.93 17.38 -7.98
N THR A 232 1.22 17.26 -6.69
CA THR A 232 0.71 16.18 -5.83
C THR A 232 -0.39 16.60 -4.88
N GLY A 233 -0.56 17.90 -4.65
CA GLY A 233 -1.48 18.45 -3.65
C GLY A 233 -1.04 18.18 -2.20
N LYS A 234 0.18 17.60 -1.98
CA LYS A 234 0.75 17.31 -0.67
C LYS A 234 1.98 18.20 -0.44
N THR A 235 2.24 18.55 0.80
CA THR A 235 3.48 19.20 1.19
C THR A 235 4.63 18.19 1.07
N PRO A 236 5.72 18.50 0.32
CA PRO A 236 6.87 17.61 0.24
C PRO A 236 7.51 17.39 1.61
N GLY A 237 7.95 16.14 1.90
CA GLY A 237 8.56 15.79 3.16
C GLY A 237 7.53 15.53 4.28
N THR A 238 6.32 15.14 3.96
CA THR A 238 5.29 14.77 4.96
C THR A 238 5.79 13.68 5.89
N ASP A 239 6.43 12.63 5.36
CA ASP A 239 7.00 11.54 6.16
C ASP A 239 8.06 12.04 7.16
N LEU A 240 8.88 13.02 6.75
CA LEU A 240 9.87 13.64 7.65
C LEU A 240 9.18 14.42 8.78
N ARG A 241 8.10 15.13 8.49
CA ARG A 241 7.30 15.85 9.49
C ARG A 241 6.69 14.91 10.52
N GLU A 242 6.23 13.75 10.07
CA GLU A 242 5.69 12.69 10.93
C GLU A 242 6.78 11.91 11.69
N GLY A 243 8.05 12.25 11.47
CA GLY A 243 9.19 11.63 12.16
C GLY A 243 9.56 10.26 11.60
N VAL A 244 9.10 9.91 10.40
CA VAL A 244 9.39 8.64 9.75
C VAL A 244 10.73 8.71 9.01
N ASP A 245 11.66 7.85 9.39
CA ASP A 245 12.92 7.65 8.67
C ASP A 245 12.68 6.79 7.41
N THR A 246 12.38 7.41 6.27
CA THR A 246 12.26 6.71 4.98
C THR A 246 13.62 6.34 4.40
N MET A 247 13.67 5.59 3.30
CA MET A 247 14.91 5.05 2.73
C MET A 247 16.04 6.08 2.55
N PRO A 248 15.81 7.32 2.04
CA PRO A 248 16.86 8.30 1.93
C PRO A 248 17.54 8.62 3.28
N VAL A 249 16.77 8.78 4.35
CA VAL A 249 17.28 9.08 5.69
C VAL A 249 18.03 7.88 6.27
N LEU A 250 17.49 6.67 6.10
CA LEU A 250 18.13 5.43 6.56
C LEU A 250 19.50 5.21 5.89
N LEU A 251 19.63 5.51 4.62
CA LEU A 251 20.91 5.45 3.89
C LEU A 251 21.92 6.45 4.44
N LEU A 252 21.51 7.69 4.77
CA LEU A 252 22.37 8.66 5.43
C LEU A 252 22.83 8.20 6.81
N ARG A 253 21.91 7.67 7.63
CA ARG A 253 22.24 7.12 8.96
C ARG A 253 23.19 5.92 8.86
N LYS A 254 23.01 5.06 7.86
CA LYS A 254 23.91 3.93 7.59
C LYS A 254 25.30 4.40 7.19
N ALA A 255 25.41 5.40 6.32
CA ALA A 255 26.69 6.00 5.93
C ALA A 255 27.39 6.70 7.13
N LEU A 256 26.63 7.36 8.02
CA LEU A 256 27.17 7.93 9.25
C LEU A 256 27.78 6.85 10.15
N ALA A 257 27.05 5.76 10.36
CA ALA A 257 27.53 4.64 11.21
C ALA A 257 28.80 3.97 10.64
N ALA A 258 28.96 3.97 9.30
CA ALA A 258 30.13 3.47 8.60
C ALA A 258 31.31 4.47 8.58
N GLY A 259 31.10 5.73 9.01
CA GLY A 259 32.12 6.79 8.90
C GLY A 259 32.33 7.32 7.46
N GLU A 260 31.39 7.06 6.57
CA GLU A 260 31.45 7.38 5.13
C GLU A 260 30.57 8.59 4.75
N LEU A 261 29.86 9.19 5.73
CA LEU A 261 28.93 10.28 5.46
C LEU A 261 29.68 11.59 5.16
N ASP A 262 29.35 12.20 4.03
CA ASP A 262 29.90 13.50 3.64
C ASP A 262 29.34 14.66 4.49
N ALA A 263 29.94 15.85 4.32
CA ALA A 263 29.56 17.05 5.07
C ALA A 263 28.09 17.49 4.78
N ALA A 264 27.59 17.27 3.56
CA ALA A 264 26.24 17.62 3.19
C ALA A 264 25.24 16.70 3.91
N GLY A 265 25.49 15.39 3.91
CA GLY A 265 24.69 14.42 4.66
C GLY A 265 24.71 14.64 6.17
N GLN A 266 25.88 14.99 6.73
CA GLN A 266 25.99 15.37 8.16
C GLN A 266 25.11 16.58 8.48
N SER A 267 25.12 17.61 7.62
CA SER A 267 24.27 18.79 7.77
C SER A 267 22.79 18.45 7.71
N ILE A 268 22.36 17.53 6.80
CA ILE A 268 20.97 17.06 6.71
C ILE A 268 20.57 16.35 8.01
N LEU A 269 21.34 15.36 8.45
CA LEU A 269 21.02 14.60 9.67
C LEU A 269 21.00 15.49 10.92
N SER A 270 21.90 16.49 11.01
CA SER A 270 21.89 17.47 12.09
C SER A 270 20.60 18.27 12.12
N ARG A 271 20.13 18.75 10.95
CA ARG A 271 18.86 19.48 10.85
C ARG A 271 17.63 18.63 11.16
N LEU A 272 17.61 17.37 10.72
CA LEU A 272 16.56 16.43 11.09
C LEU A 272 16.49 16.18 12.60
N SER A 273 17.64 16.20 13.29
CA SER A 273 17.70 15.92 14.73
C SER A 273 17.42 17.15 15.61
N THR A 274 17.70 18.36 15.13
CA THR A 274 17.63 19.60 15.92
C THR A 274 16.60 20.60 15.44
N GLY A 275 16.10 20.44 14.20
CA GLY A 275 15.10 21.31 13.58
C GLY A 275 13.69 21.00 14.07
N ASN A 276 12.85 22.04 14.12
CA ASN A 276 11.41 21.86 14.25
C ASN A 276 10.81 21.65 12.87
N LEU A 277 10.48 20.39 12.51
CA LEU A 277 9.94 20.04 11.19
C LEU A 277 8.45 20.43 11.01
N ASP A 278 7.78 20.87 12.07
CA ASP A 278 6.45 21.50 11.97
C ASP A 278 6.54 22.90 11.36
N ASP A 279 7.71 23.53 11.41
CA ASP A 279 7.99 24.77 10.69
C ASP A 279 8.22 24.50 9.20
N ASP A 280 7.34 25.03 8.35
CA ASP A 280 7.37 24.81 6.91
C ASP A 280 8.70 25.29 6.27
N ALA A 281 9.35 26.32 6.80
CA ALA A 281 10.63 26.81 6.27
C ALA A 281 11.78 25.85 6.60
N VAL A 282 11.78 25.27 7.79
CA VAL A 282 12.75 24.26 8.21
C VAL A 282 12.60 22.98 7.39
N LEU A 283 11.36 22.51 7.24
CA LEU A 283 11.06 21.33 6.41
C LEU A 283 11.47 21.53 4.96
N ALA A 284 11.12 22.67 4.37
CA ALA A 284 11.49 23.00 2.98
C ALA A 284 12.99 23.04 2.76
N ASP A 285 13.79 23.57 3.73
CA ASP A 285 15.25 23.56 3.65
C ASP A 285 15.82 22.13 3.71
N VAL A 286 15.28 21.26 4.57
CA VAL A 286 15.73 19.86 4.67
C VAL A 286 15.39 19.11 3.38
N VAL A 287 14.16 19.26 2.86
CA VAL A 287 13.73 18.66 1.60
C VAL A 287 14.59 19.12 0.43
N ALA A 288 14.87 20.42 0.33
CA ALA A 288 15.73 20.98 -0.73
C ALA A 288 17.14 20.37 -0.70
N ARG A 289 17.71 20.17 0.48
CA ARG A 289 19.03 19.53 0.66
C ARG A 289 19.00 18.05 0.27
N LEU A 290 17.97 17.30 0.68
CA LEU A 290 17.78 15.89 0.30
C LEU A 290 17.62 15.72 -1.21
N ARG A 291 16.89 16.63 -1.88
CA ARG A 291 16.74 16.65 -3.35
C ARG A 291 18.06 16.76 -4.09
N LEU A 292 19.01 17.52 -3.56
CA LEU A 292 20.33 17.73 -4.16
C LEU A 292 21.36 16.67 -3.75
N HIS A 293 21.09 15.91 -2.69
CA HIS A 293 22.02 14.90 -2.19
C HIS A 293 21.96 13.61 -3.02
N PRO A 294 23.08 12.94 -3.30
CA PRO A 294 23.12 11.68 -4.08
C PRO A 294 22.26 10.56 -3.51
N VAL A 295 21.89 10.62 -2.22
CA VAL A 295 21.07 9.61 -1.55
C VAL A 295 19.69 9.44 -2.21
N LEU A 296 19.10 10.53 -2.73
CA LEU A 296 17.80 10.45 -3.41
C LEU A 296 17.89 9.68 -4.74
N ALA A 297 18.97 9.95 -5.52
CA ALA A 297 19.24 9.19 -6.75
C ALA A 297 19.47 7.71 -6.44
N ARG A 298 20.22 7.40 -5.37
CA ARG A 298 20.45 6.02 -4.92
C ARG A 298 19.14 5.32 -4.52
N THR A 299 18.23 5.99 -3.82
CA THR A 299 16.90 5.42 -3.48
C THR A 299 16.10 5.13 -4.75
N ARG A 300 16.15 6.04 -5.75
CA ARG A 300 15.51 5.80 -7.05
C ARG A 300 16.09 4.59 -7.78
N GLU A 301 17.41 4.42 -7.78
CA GLU A 301 18.07 3.25 -8.35
C GLU A 301 17.63 1.96 -7.64
N MET A 302 17.51 1.99 -6.32
CA MET A 302 16.97 0.85 -5.56
C MET A 302 15.55 0.50 -6.00
N ALA A 303 14.65 1.49 -6.12
CA ALA A 303 13.27 1.26 -6.59
C ALA A 303 13.20 0.65 -8.00
N VAL A 304 14.14 0.99 -8.88
CA VAL A 304 14.22 0.42 -10.25
C VAL A 304 14.82 -1.00 -10.27
N THR A 305 15.69 -1.30 -9.29
CA THR A 305 16.42 -2.60 -9.25
C THR A 305 15.60 -3.69 -8.57
N TRP A 306 14.66 -3.32 -7.71
CA TRP A 306 13.70 -4.23 -7.08
C TRP A 306 12.71 -4.76 -8.10
#